data_eee0581b6ab84ff0d1b0dde8c07045c3
#
_entry.id   eee0581b6ab84ff0d1b0dde8c07045c3
#
_cell.length_a   1.000
_cell.length_b   1.000
_cell.length_c   1.000
_cell.angle_alpha   90.00
_cell.angle_beta   90.00
_cell.angle_gamma   90.00
#
_symmetry.space_group_name_H-M   'P 1'
#
loop_
_entity.id
_entity.type
_entity.pdbx_description
1 polymer ?
#
loop_
_entity_poly.entity_id
_entity_poly.type
_entity_poly.pdbx_seq_one_letter_code
_entity_poly.pdbx_strand_id
1 'polypeptide(L)'
;MLPAYLTLISIPLGLVGTILYIRDMYRGTARPNRVSFFLWSLAPMIGVAIAFGEGARWSLVPVFMAGFSPFVVLLFSFIIKQGYWKLKAFDYLCGIFSVVALVLWLIIDVPILAFVFALVADLFASIPTIVKAWKHPESESAFIYLLPGIGHIVNLFVITNWAITEYGFSIYILVANTILVLGIYQHRIWKKKSTLV
;
A
#
# COMPACT_ATOMS: atom_id res chain seq x y z
N MET A 1 10.57 -15.60 -19.17
CA MET A 1 10.08 -15.29 -17.82
C MET A 1 11.28 -15.15 -16.90
N LEU A 2 11.24 -14.17 -16.00
CA LEU A 2 12.32 -13.98 -15.04
C LEU A 2 12.20 -15.00 -13.89
N PRO A 3 13.32 -15.39 -13.26
CA PRO A 3 13.31 -16.33 -12.14
C PRO A 3 12.52 -15.79 -10.93
N ALA A 4 11.77 -16.66 -10.25
CA ALA A 4 10.90 -16.31 -9.13
C ALA A 4 11.64 -15.65 -7.94
N TYR A 5 12.92 -15.99 -7.71
CA TYR A 5 13.71 -15.38 -6.64
C TYR A 5 13.94 -13.87 -6.82
N LEU A 6 13.72 -13.31 -8.02
CA LEU A 6 13.78 -11.85 -8.23
C LEU A 6 12.73 -11.09 -7.42
N THR A 7 11.66 -11.75 -6.97
CA THR A 7 10.70 -11.15 -6.03
C THR A 7 11.34 -10.74 -4.70
N LEU A 8 12.51 -11.34 -4.33
CA LEU A 8 13.29 -10.93 -3.16
C LEU A 8 13.73 -9.47 -3.18
N ILE A 9 13.77 -8.82 -4.36
CA ILE A 9 14.06 -7.39 -4.46
C ILE A 9 13.02 -6.53 -3.70
N SER A 10 11.83 -7.06 -3.49
CA SER A 10 10.78 -6.39 -2.69
C SER A 10 11.20 -6.15 -1.23
N ILE A 11 12.11 -6.97 -0.69
CA ILE A 11 12.61 -6.81 0.68
C ILE A 11 13.41 -5.50 0.82
N PRO A 12 14.55 -5.31 0.13
CA PRO A 12 15.31 -4.08 0.26
C PRO A 12 14.51 -2.85 -0.18
N LEU A 13 13.68 -2.94 -1.22
CA LEU A 13 12.85 -1.82 -1.67
C LEU A 13 11.81 -1.43 -0.60
N GLY A 14 11.11 -2.41 -0.02
CA GLY A 14 10.15 -2.16 1.06
C GLY A 14 10.81 -1.59 2.32
N LEU A 15 11.96 -2.15 2.74
CA LEU A 15 12.70 -1.66 3.90
C LEU A 15 13.20 -0.23 3.71
N VAL A 16 13.81 0.08 2.57
CA VAL A 16 14.27 1.45 2.26
C VAL A 16 13.10 2.42 2.24
N GLY A 17 11.99 2.07 1.58
CA GLY A 17 10.77 2.91 1.58
C GLY A 17 10.24 3.18 2.98
N THR A 18 10.19 2.14 3.81
CA THR A 18 9.75 2.22 5.22
C THR A 18 10.67 3.11 6.05
N ILE A 19 11.99 2.92 5.96
CA ILE A 19 12.99 3.72 6.69
C ILE A 19 12.90 5.20 6.29
N LEU A 20 12.79 5.49 5.00
CA LEU A 20 12.66 6.86 4.50
C LEU A 20 11.34 7.50 4.98
N TYR A 21 10.24 6.75 5.00
CA TYR A 21 8.97 7.25 5.51
C TYR A 21 9.05 7.55 7.01
N ILE A 22 9.63 6.66 7.82
CA ILE A 22 9.82 6.86 9.26
C ILE A 22 10.73 8.07 9.53
N ARG A 23 11.82 8.22 8.75
CA ARG A 23 12.66 9.43 8.82
C ARG A 23 11.84 10.70 8.58
N ASP A 24 10.97 10.68 7.60
CA ASP A 24 10.12 11.82 7.25
C ASP A 24 9.03 12.07 8.33
N MET A 25 8.58 11.01 9.04
CA MET A 25 7.75 11.17 10.25
C MET A 25 8.49 11.88 11.37
N TYR A 26 9.76 11.50 11.65
CA TYR A 26 10.59 12.22 12.66
C TYR A 26 10.83 13.68 12.29
N ARG A 27 10.88 14.00 11.00
CA ARG A 27 11.01 15.37 10.49
C ARG A 27 9.70 16.16 10.48
N GLY A 28 8.57 15.50 10.79
CA GLY A 28 7.22 16.09 10.76
C GLY A 28 6.66 16.30 9.35
N THR A 29 7.35 15.81 8.32
CA THR A 29 6.95 15.93 6.90
C THR A 29 6.11 14.76 6.41
N ALA A 30 5.99 13.66 7.17
CA ALA A 30 5.07 12.57 6.88
C ALA A 30 4.19 12.30 8.11
N ARG A 31 2.88 12.12 7.89
CA ARG A 31 1.87 11.87 8.93
C ARG A 31 0.92 10.77 8.48
N PRO A 32 1.23 9.48 8.76
CA PRO A 32 0.42 8.37 8.28
C PRO A 32 -1.02 8.42 8.80
N ASN A 33 -1.97 8.07 7.93
CA ASN A 33 -3.34 7.78 8.34
C ASN A 33 -3.38 6.40 8.98
N ARG A 34 -3.59 6.31 10.28
CA ARG A 34 -3.54 5.06 11.04
C ARG A 34 -4.57 4.03 10.56
N VAL A 35 -5.74 4.45 10.11
CA VAL A 35 -6.77 3.54 9.57
C VAL A 35 -6.25 2.86 8.31
N SER A 36 -5.73 3.63 7.34
CA SER A 36 -5.15 3.08 6.11
C SER A 36 -3.98 2.13 6.41
N PHE A 37 -3.03 2.57 7.23
CA PHE A 37 -1.83 1.77 7.54
C PHE A 37 -2.15 0.50 8.34
N PHE A 38 -3.16 0.52 9.20
CA PHE A 38 -3.66 -0.67 9.89
C PHE A 38 -4.25 -1.70 8.91
N LEU A 39 -5.12 -1.25 8.01
CA LEU A 39 -5.78 -2.13 7.03
C LEU A 39 -4.80 -2.65 5.98
N TRP A 40 -3.86 -1.83 5.53
CA TRP A 40 -2.76 -2.25 4.64
C TRP A 40 -1.79 -3.24 5.31
N SER A 41 -1.73 -3.26 6.64
CA SER A 41 -0.98 -4.29 7.36
C SER A 41 -1.79 -5.57 7.47
N LEU A 42 -3.06 -5.47 7.83
CA LEU A 42 -3.91 -6.59 8.20
C LEU A 42 -4.21 -7.50 7.00
N ALA A 43 -4.71 -6.94 5.90
CA ALA A 43 -5.18 -7.71 4.76
C ALA A 43 -4.06 -8.55 4.10
N PRO A 44 -2.88 -8.00 3.75
CA PRO A 44 -1.80 -8.82 3.19
C PRO A 44 -1.26 -9.87 4.16
N MET A 45 -1.21 -9.59 5.48
CA MET A 45 -0.73 -10.56 6.45
C MET A 45 -1.68 -11.76 6.60
N ILE A 46 -3.01 -11.53 6.53
CA ILE A 46 -3.99 -12.60 6.44
C ILE A 46 -3.77 -13.40 5.15
N GLY A 47 -3.62 -12.73 4.00
CA GLY A 47 -3.36 -13.38 2.72
C GLY A 47 -2.09 -14.24 2.74
N VAL A 48 -1.01 -13.76 3.34
CA VAL A 48 0.23 -14.53 3.55
C VAL A 48 -0.02 -15.78 4.40
N ALA A 49 -0.75 -15.65 5.52
CA ALA A 49 -1.03 -16.77 6.40
C ALA A 49 -1.81 -17.88 5.68
N ILE A 50 -2.84 -17.51 4.92
CA ILE A 50 -3.66 -18.45 4.12
C ILE A 50 -2.78 -19.13 3.06
N ALA A 51 -2.13 -18.37 2.20
CA ALA A 51 -1.35 -18.90 1.08
C ALA A 51 -0.11 -19.70 1.53
N PHE A 52 0.48 -19.37 2.70
CA PHE A 52 1.52 -20.17 3.30
C PHE A 52 1.00 -21.56 3.70
N GLY A 53 -0.20 -21.63 4.26
CA GLY A 53 -0.90 -22.89 4.58
C GLY A 53 -1.15 -23.75 3.32
N GLU A 54 -1.41 -23.11 2.18
CA GLU A 54 -1.60 -23.76 0.88
C GLU A 54 -0.28 -24.16 0.18
N GLY A 55 0.87 -23.90 0.80
CA GLY A 55 2.17 -24.30 0.29
C GLY A 55 2.91 -23.26 -0.57
N ALA A 56 2.37 -22.05 -0.72
CA ALA A 56 3.08 -20.96 -1.40
C ALA A 56 4.36 -20.57 -0.64
N ARG A 57 5.39 -20.14 -1.36
CA ARG A 57 6.71 -19.80 -0.78
C ARG A 57 7.23 -18.46 -1.31
N TRP A 58 7.95 -18.45 -2.42
CA TRP A 58 8.62 -17.25 -2.94
C TRP A 58 7.65 -16.13 -3.38
N SER A 59 6.46 -16.50 -3.87
CA SER A 59 5.41 -15.56 -4.25
C SER A 59 4.86 -14.76 -3.06
N LEU A 60 5.05 -15.24 -1.82
CA LEU A 60 4.60 -14.56 -0.62
C LEU A 60 5.47 -13.35 -0.24
N VAL A 61 6.72 -13.28 -0.71
CA VAL A 61 7.67 -12.24 -0.27
C VAL A 61 7.17 -10.84 -0.58
N PRO A 62 6.71 -10.49 -1.81
CA PRO A 62 6.15 -9.17 -2.07
C PRO A 62 4.89 -8.87 -1.25
N VAL A 63 4.02 -9.87 -1.07
CA VAL A 63 2.77 -9.72 -0.30
C VAL A 63 3.08 -9.52 1.18
N PHE A 64 4.04 -10.27 1.73
CA PHE A 64 4.52 -10.07 3.11
C PHE A 64 5.06 -8.64 3.30
N MET A 65 5.89 -8.16 2.38
CA MET A 65 6.44 -6.80 2.46
C MET A 65 5.35 -5.73 2.32
N ALA A 66 4.29 -5.97 1.53
CA ALA A 66 3.15 -5.08 1.41
C ALA A 66 2.37 -4.93 2.73
N GLY A 67 2.37 -5.96 3.60
CA GLY A 67 1.80 -5.88 4.95
C GLY A 67 2.79 -5.40 6.01
N PHE A 68 4.04 -5.89 5.96
CA PHE A 68 5.06 -5.61 6.95
C PHE A 68 5.48 -4.12 6.96
N SER A 69 5.68 -3.52 5.80
CA SER A 69 6.07 -2.11 5.69
C SER A 69 5.04 -1.15 6.33
N PRO A 70 3.74 -1.21 6.01
CA PRO A 70 2.72 -0.43 6.69
C PRO A 70 2.61 -0.74 8.19
N PHE A 71 2.79 -1.99 8.60
CA PHE A 71 2.79 -2.38 10.01
C PHE A 71 3.87 -1.66 10.79
N VAL A 72 5.10 -1.63 10.29
CA VAL A 72 6.21 -0.93 10.94
C VAL A 72 5.92 0.57 11.03
N VAL A 73 5.44 1.20 9.95
CA VAL A 73 5.05 2.62 9.96
C VAL A 73 3.93 2.88 10.98
N LEU A 74 2.94 2.00 11.06
CA LEU A 74 1.85 2.09 12.04
C LEU A 74 2.40 2.09 13.47
N LEU A 75 3.31 1.15 13.80
CA LEU A 75 3.94 1.10 15.13
C LEU A 75 4.66 2.40 15.45
N PHE A 76 5.48 2.90 14.52
CA PHE A 76 6.19 4.17 14.72
C PHE A 76 5.23 5.36 14.84
N SER A 77 4.04 5.31 14.25
CA SER A 77 3.02 6.37 14.40
C SER A 77 2.50 6.52 15.82
N PHE A 78 2.60 5.48 16.64
CA PHE A 78 2.25 5.55 18.08
C PHE A 78 3.41 6.06 18.94
N ILE A 79 4.65 5.80 18.52
CA ILE A 79 5.87 6.23 19.21
C ILE A 79 6.13 7.72 18.94
N ILE A 80 6.00 8.16 17.70
CA ILE A 80 6.26 9.53 17.26
C ILE A 80 5.00 10.36 17.47
N LYS A 81 4.90 11.07 18.61
CA LYS A 81 3.69 11.81 19.04
C LYS A 81 3.19 12.86 18.04
N GLN A 82 4.06 13.42 17.20
CA GLN A 82 3.73 14.42 16.18
C GLN A 82 3.56 13.80 14.77
N GLY A 83 3.86 12.52 14.64
CA GLY A 83 3.97 11.82 13.36
C GLY A 83 2.70 11.04 12.96
N TYR A 84 1.50 11.57 13.18
CA TYR A 84 0.28 10.92 12.69
C TYR A 84 -0.75 11.92 12.18
N TRP A 85 -1.63 11.46 11.29
CA TRP A 85 -2.76 12.22 10.79
C TRP A 85 -3.93 12.18 11.79
N LYS A 86 -4.52 13.33 12.08
CA LYS A 86 -5.75 13.37 12.92
C LYS A 86 -6.92 12.81 12.12
N LEU A 87 -7.43 11.66 12.57
CA LEU A 87 -8.53 10.95 11.92
C LEU A 87 -9.84 11.76 11.98
N LYS A 88 -10.60 11.72 10.91
CA LYS A 88 -11.93 12.33 10.77
C LYS A 88 -12.98 11.22 10.58
N ALA A 89 -14.27 11.57 10.71
CA ALA A 89 -15.38 10.64 10.49
C ALA A 89 -15.29 9.92 9.13
N PHE A 90 -14.82 10.61 8.09
CA PHE A 90 -14.57 10.04 6.76
C PHE A 90 -13.55 8.90 6.78
N ASP A 91 -12.46 9.02 7.55
CA ASP A 91 -11.43 7.99 7.65
C ASP A 91 -12.00 6.72 8.30
N TYR A 92 -12.80 6.87 9.35
CA TYR A 92 -13.47 5.76 10.03
C TYR A 92 -14.53 5.10 9.13
N LEU A 93 -15.31 5.88 8.37
CA LEU A 93 -16.30 5.35 7.44
C LEU A 93 -15.63 4.49 6.37
N CYS A 94 -14.55 4.98 5.75
CA CYS A 94 -13.76 4.21 4.80
C CYS A 94 -13.19 2.94 5.45
N GLY A 95 -12.71 3.04 6.70
CA GLY A 95 -12.23 1.90 7.47
C GLY A 95 -13.30 0.82 7.67
N ILE A 96 -14.54 1.22 8.03
CA ILE A 96 -15.65 0.29 8.19
C ILE A 96 -15.97 -0.44 6.88
N PHE A 97 -16.08 0.29 5.76
CA PHE A 97 -16.31 -0.34 4.45
C PHE A 97 -15.18 -1.28 4.05
N SER A 98 -13.93 -0.93 4.35
CA SER A 98 -12.77 -1.80 4.13
C SER A 98 -12.88 -3.08 4.95
N VAL A 99 -13.23 -2.99 6.24
CA VAL A 99 -13.41 -4.17 7.11
C VAL A 99 -14.56 -5.05 6.62
N VAL A 100 -15.69 -4.47 6.22
CA VAL A 100 -16.82 -5.23 5.65
C VAL A 100 -16.37 -5.99 4.40
N ALA A 101 -15.66 -5.34 3.48
CA ALA A 101 -15.14 -5.99 2.28
C ALA A 101 -14.10 -7.08 2.61
N LEU A 102 -13.25 -6.86 3.64
CA LEU A 102 -12.30 -7.86 4.12
C LEU A 102 -13.00 -9.10 4.70
N VAL A 103 -14.07 -8.91 5.47
CA VAL A 103 -14.87 -10.02 6.00
C VAL A 103 -15.53 -10.79 4.86
N LEU A 104 -16.10 -10.10 3.87
CA LEU A 104 -16.67 -10.74 2.68
C LEU A 104 -15.63 -11.54 1.90
N TRP A 105 -14.41 -11.01 1.74
CA TRP A 105 -13.30 -11.76 1.15
C TRP A 105 -13.01 -13.07 1.88
N LEU A 106 -13.04 -13.06 3.22
CA LEU A 106 -12.71 -14.24 4.02
C LEU A 106 -13.79 -15.33 4.02
N ILE A 107 -15.05 -14.98 3.74
CA ILE A 107 -16.19 -15.92 3.81
C ILE A 107 -16.68 -16.40 2.43
N ILE A 108 -16.20 -15.80 1.35
CA ILE A 108 -16.64 -16.13 -0.01
C ILE A 108 -15.71 -17.18 -0.61
N ASP A 109 -16.26 -18.38 -0.93
CA ASP A 109 -15.51 -19.49 -1.53
C ASP A 109 -15.35 -19.39 -3.06
N VAL A 110 -15.81 -18.31 -3.68
CA VAL A 110 -15.65 -18.07 -5.12
C VAL A 110 -14.40 -17.21 -5.36
N PRO A 111 -13.29 -17.76 -5.94
CA PRO A 111 -12.00 -17.10 -5.98
C PRO A 111 -12.03 -15.70 -6.64
N ILE A 112 -12.77 -15.54 -7.74
CA ILE A 112 -12.87 -14.24 -8.43
C ILE A 112 -13.60 -13.19 -7.57
N LEU A 113 -14.66 -13.57 -6.86
CA LEU A 113 -15.38 -12.66 -5.98
C LEU A 113 -14.55 -12.33 -4.75
N ALA A 114 -13.87 -13.31 -4.15
CA ALA A 114 -12.93 -13.10 -3.06
C ALA A 114 -11.83 -12.11 -3.47
N PHE A 115 -11.27 -12.26 -4.66
CA PHE A 115 -10.28 -11.33 -5.21
C PHE A 115 -10.84 -9.90 -5.37
N VAL A 116 -12.06 -9.75 -5.91
CA VAL A 116 -12.72 -8.44 -6.05
C VAL A 116 -12.92 -7.79 -4.68
N PHE A 117 -13.39 -8.53 -3.67
CA PHE A 117 -13.57 -7.99 -2.33
C PHE A 117 -12.25 -7.60 -1.65
N ALA A 118 -11.16 -8.34 -1.90
CA ALA A 118 -9.83 -7.95 -1.43
C ALA A 118 -9.39 -6.61 -2.04
N LEU A 119 -9.58 -6.40 -3.35
CA LEU A 119 -9.31 -5.12 -4.01
C LEU A 119 -10.19 -3.98 -3.46
N VAL A 120 -11.47 -4.24 -3.23
CA VAL A 120 -12.41 -3.26 -2.68
C VAL A 120 -12.02 -2.88 -1.25
N ALA A 121 -11.61 -3.85 -0.43
CA ALA A 121 -11.12 -3.60 0.91
C ALA A 121 -9.91 -2.67 0.92
N ASP A 122 -8.92 -2.96 0.07
CA ASP A 122 -7.72 -2.13 -0.06
C ASP A 122 -8.05 -0.74 -0.63
N LEU A 123 -8.95 -0.65 -1.60
CA LEU A 123 -9.39 0.63 -2.16
C LEU A 123 -10.00 1.53 -1.07
N PHE A 124 -10.93 1.02 -0.26
CA PHE A 124 -11.49 1.80 0.84
C PHE A 124 -10.43 2.18 1.88
N ALA A 125 -9.48 1.31 2.17
CA ALA A 125 -8.34 1.64 3.02
C ALA A 125 -7.46 2.76 2.41
N SER A 126 -7.34 2.79 1.09
CA SER A 126 -6.50 3.75 0.35
C SER A 126 -7.13 5.14 0.20
N ILE A 127 -8.46 5.23 0.06
CA ILE A 127 -9.18 6.50 -0.20
C ILE A 127 -8.79 7.62 0.78
N PRO A 128 -8.76 7.43 2.12
CA PRO A 128 -8.37 8.49 3.04
C PRO A 128 -6.97 9.02 2.78
N THR A 129 -6.01 8.13 2.52
CA THR A 129 -4.63 8.51 2.23
C THR A 129 -4.50 9.19 0.86
N ILE A 130 -5.24 8.74 -0.16
CA ILE A 130 -5.31 9.40 -1.46
C ILE A 130 -5.85 10.83 -1.31
N VAL A 131 -7.01 11.00 -0.68
CA VAL A 131 -7.62 12.32 -0.45
C VAL A 131 -6.66 13.24 0.32
N LYS A 132 -5.97 12.70 1.33
CA LYS A 132 -4.96 13.44 2.09
C LYS A 132 -3.77 13.84 1.22
N ALA A 133 -3.23 12.94 0.41
CA ALA A 133 -2.09 13.21 -0.48
C ALA A 133 -2.41 14.33 -1.49
N TRP A 134 -3.65 14.39 -1.96
CA TRP A 134 -4.09 15.45 -2.89
C TRP A 134 -4.36 16.78 -2.20
N LYS A 135 -4.88 16.80 -0.95
CA LYS A 135 -5.21 18.01 -0.21
C LYS A 135 -4.06 18.56 0.64
N HIS A 136 -3.21 17.67 1.13
CA HIS A 136 -2.12 17.97 2.07
C HIS A 136 -0.84 17.22 1.65
N PRO A 137 -0.31 17.48 0.43
CA PRO A 137 0.84 16.75 -0.13
C PRO A 137 2.10 16.87 0.75
N GLU A 138 2.21 17.94 1.53
CA GLU A 138 3.30 18.17 2.48
C GLU A 138 3.29 17.21 3.67
N SER A 139 2.21 16.45 3.85
CA SER A 139 2.04 15.50 4.95
C SER A 139 2.28 14.04 4.55
N GLU A 140 2.76 13.79 3.32
CA GLU A 140 3.06 12.45 2.79
C GLU A 140 4.45 12.35 2.20
N SER A 141 5.05 11.14 2.32
CA SER A 141 6.32 10.78 1.71
C SER A 141 6.09 9.80 0.57
N ALA A 142 6.60 10.11 -0.63
CA ALA A 142 6.37 9.32 -1.82
C ALA A 142 7.13 7.98 -1.84
N PHE A 143 8.22 7.84 -1.08
CA PHE A 143 9.12 6.69 -1.18
C PHE A 143 8.45 5.37 -0.81
N ILE A 144 7.52 5.37 0.15
CA ILE A 144 6.78 4.16 0.58
C ILE A 144 5.83 3.65 -0.49
N TYR A 145 5.48 4.48 -1.46
CA TYR A 145 4.61 4.12 -2.61
C TYR A 145 5.44 3.79 -3.85
N LEU A 146 6.51 4.55 -4.12
CA LEU A 146 7.36 4.36 -5.29
C LEU A 146 8.17 3.07 -5.25
N LEU A 147 8.86 2.80 -4.12
CA LEU A 147 9.79 1.68 -4.05
C LEU A 147 9.07 0.32 -4.10
N PRO A 148 7.97 0.06 -3.36
CA PRO A 148 7.19 -1.15 -3.54
C PRO A 148 6.59 -1.27 -4.95
N GLY A 149 6.23 -0.16 -5.60
CA GLY A 149 5.78 -0.13 -7.00
C GLY A 149 6.77 -0.81 -7.94
N ILE A 150 8.08 -0.59 -7.76
CA ILE A 150 9.12 -1.28 -8.53
C ILE A 150 9.04 -2.81 -8.30
N GLY A 151 8.82 -3.25 -7.06
CA GLY A 151 8.64 -4.67 -6.73
C GLY A 151 7.44 -5.29 -7.47
N HIS A 152 6.31 -4.56 -7.56
CA HIS A 152 5.15 -5.01 -8.33
C HIS A 152 5.39 -5.03 -9.84
N ILE A 153 6.20 -4.11 -10.40
CA ILE A 153 6.64 -4.18 -11.79
C ILE A 153 7.45 -5.46 -12.02
N VAL A 154 8.43 -5.74 -11.16
CA VAL A 154 9.23 -6.98 -11.26
C VAL A 154 8.33 -8.22 -11.17
N ASN A 155 7.33 -8.22 -10.26
CA ASN A 155 6.38 -9.32 -10.12
C ASN A 155 5.63 -9.61 -11.43
N LEU A 156 5.20 -8.60 -12.19
CA LEU A 156 4.55 -8.80 -13.48
C LEU A 156 5.43 -9.53 -14.51
N PHE A 157 6.76 -9.42 -14.43
CA PHE A 157 7.69 -10.15 -15.29
C PHE A 157 8.01 -11.57 -14.80
N VAL A 158 7.67 -11.89 -13.55
CA VAL A 158 7.90 -13.21 -12.93
C VAL A 158 6.68 -14.12 -13.04
N ILE A 159 5.47 -13.56 -13.18
CA ILE A 159 4.21 -14.31 -13.30
C ILE A 159 4.28 -15.28 -14.46
N THR A 160 3.93 -16.54 -14.20
CA THR A 160 3.89 -17.62 -15.19
C THR A 160 2.48 -17.90 -15.69
N ASN A 161 1.47 -17.70 -14.83
CA ASN A 161 0.07 -17.86 -15.16
C ASN A 161 -0.61 -16.48 -15.18
N TRP A 162 -1.06 -16.04 -16.36
CA TRP A 162 -1.72 -14.74 -16.54
C TRP A 162 -3.22 -14.79 -16.22
N ALA A 163 -3.57 -15.41 -15.09
CA ALA A 163 -4.89 -15.27 -14.51
C ALA A 163 -5.04 -13.90 -13.84
N ILE A 164 -6.24 -13.33 -13.86
CA ILE A 164 -6.50 -12.00 -13.27
C ILE A 164 -6.18 -11.94 -11.77
N THR A 165 -6.34 -13.06 -11.07
CA THR A 165 -6.01 -13.20 -9.65
C THR A 165 -4.49 -13.14 -9.38
N GLU A 166 -3.66 -13.42 -10.39
CA GLU A 166 -2.21 -13.39 -10.30
C GLU A 166 -1.65 -11.97 -10.53
N TYR A 167 -2.04 -11.33 -11.64
CA TYR A 167 -1.49 -10.02 -12.03
C TYR A 167 -2.32 -8.82 -11.55
N GLY A 168 -3.62 -9.03 -11.31
CA GLY A 168 -4.56 -7.93 -11.09
C GLY A 168 -4.23 -7.11 -9.85
N PHE A 169 -3.77 -7.74 -8.76
CA PHE A 169 -3.36 -7.02 -7.56
C PHE A 169 -2.12 -6.14 -7.81
N SER A 170 -1.13 -6.64 -8.55
CA SER A 170 0.05 -5.84 -8.89
C SER A 170 -0.30 -4.63 -9.76
N ILE A 171 -1.19 -4.78 -10.74
CA ILE A 171 -1.67 -3.66 -11.56
C ILE A 171 -2.44 -2.66 -10.69
N TYR A 172 -3.35 -3.14 -9.84
CA TYR A 172 -4.11 -2.29 -8.93
C TYR A 172 -3.17 -1.46 -8.03
N ILE A 173 -2.19 -2.08 -7.37
CA ILE A 173 -1.22 -1.37 -6.51
C ILE A 173 -0.40 -0.34 -7.31
N LEU A 174 0.02 -0.67 -8.53
CA LEU A 174 0.73 0.28 -9.39
C LEU A 174 -0.13 1.51 -9.71
N VAL A 175 -1.41 1.31 -10.01
CA VAL A 175 -2.36 2.42 -10.26
C VAL A 175 -2.58 3.24 -9.00
N ALA A 176 -2.86 2.61 -7.86
CA ALA A 176 -3.10 3.28 -6.59
C ALA A 176 -1.87 4.09 -6.13
N ASN A 177 -0.68 3.49 -6.19
CA ASN A 177 0.57 4.16 -5.85
C ASN A 177 0.87 5.32 -6.81
N THR A 178 0.59 5.16 -8.10
CA THR A 178 0.75 6.26 -9.07
C THR A 178 -0.16 7.44 -8.72
N ILE A 179 -1.43 7.19 -8.37
CA ILE A 179 -2.37 8.23 -7.94
C ILE A 179 -1.86 8.95 -6.69
N LEU A 180 -1.33 8.20 -5.70
CA LEU A 180 -0.74 8.76 -4.48
C LEU A 180 0.48 9.63 -4.78
N VAL A 181 1.41 9.13 -5.59
CA VAL A 181 2.62 9.85 -5.98
C VAL A 181 2.29 11.12 -6.77
N LEU A 182 1.36 11.05 -7.71
CA LEU A 182 0.88 12.23 -8.43
C LEU A 182 0.25 13.25 -7.48
N GLY A 183 -0.57 12.82 -6.52
CA GLY A 183 -1.13 13.67 -5.48
C GLY A 183 -0.07 14.39 -4.66
N ILE A 184 1.00 13.68 -4.27
CA ILE A 184 2.11 14.24 -3.48
C ILE A 184 2.93 15.27 -4.30
N TYR A 185 3.18 14.99 -5.58
CA TYR A 185 4.05 15.83 -6.41
C TYR A 185 3.33 16.91 -7.22
N GLN A 186 1.99 16.92 -7.30
CA GLN A 186 1.21 17.89 -8.08
C GLN A 186 1.62 19.36 -7.77
N HIS A 187 1.83 19.70 -6.49
CA HIS A 187 2.22 21.06 -6.11
C HIS A 187 3.59 21.48 -6.64
N ARG A 188 4.53 20.55 -6.77
CA ARG A 188 5.85 20.84 -7.33
C ARG A 188 5.78 21.09 -8.83
N ILE A 189 4.86 20.38 -9.51
CA ILE A 189 4.64 20.52 -10.96
C ILE A 189 3.97 21.86 -11.26
N TRP A 190 2.97 22.24 -10.46
CA TRP A 190 2.23 23.51 -10.65
C TRP A 190 3.03 24.75 -10.26
N LYS A 191 3.78 24.75 -9.16
CA LYS A 191 4.65 25.87 -8.78
C LYS A 191 5.73 26.16 -9.83
N LYS A 192 6.28 25.13 -10.49
CA LYS A 192 7.27 25.32 -11.54
C LYS A 192 6.69 25.98 -12.80
N LYS A 193 5.39 25.82 -13.06
CA LYS A 193 4.68 26.53 -14.14
C LYS A 193 4.42 28.00 -13.84
N SER A 194 4.11 28.34 -12.58
CA SER A 194 3.81 29.75 -12.20
C SER A 194 5.05 30.62 -12.04
N THR A 195 6.25 30.06 -12.00
CA THR A 195 7.54 30.81 -12.01
C THR A 195 8.15 30.97 -13.40
N LEU A 196 7.50 30.42 -14.44
CA LEU A 196 7.96 30.50 -15.84
C LEU A 196 7.02 31.37 -16.70
N VAL A 197 6.02 32.03 -16.08
CA VAL A 197 5.16 33.04 -16.66
C VAL A 197 5.36 34.36 -15.90
#